data_4cfa9d6a3bc341e589d90b089f9f2b54
#
_entry.id   4cfa9d6a3bc341e589d90b089f9f2b54
#
_cell.length_a   1.000
_cell.length_b   1.000
_cell.length_c   1.000
_cell.angle_alpha   90.00
_cell.angle_beta   90.00
_cell.angle_gamma   90.00
#
_symmetry.space_group_name_H-M   'P 1'
#
loop_
_entity.id
_entity.type
_entity.pdbx_description
1 polymer ?
#
loop_
_entity_poly.entity_id
_entity_poly.type
_entity_poly.pdbx_seq_one_letter_code
_entity_poly.pdbx_strand_id
1 'polypeptide(L)'
;MKITVIPEGKIIGIGGTFFEDIQQDLSWIPSNVHAVQWSDSSGEIEYNDGTPNEIISDLGIYAQAQTDFDNETQRIAAAVEAARDYWEELRTKRNQLLAETDYLALVDSTLSADMRTYRQALRDLPANTSDIANPVWPTPPS
;
A
#
# COMPACT_ATOMS: atom_id res chain seq x y z
N MET A 1 1.54 -16.34 16.26
CA MET A 1 2.16 -15.22 15.52
C MET A 1 3.62 -15.57 15.23
N LYS A 2 4.11 -15.33 14.01
CA LYS A 2 5.52 -15.55 13.66
C LYS A 2 6.22 -14.22 13.48
N ILE A 3 7.41 -14.08 14.08
CA ILE A 3 8.26 -12.90 13.96
C ILE A 3 9.67 -13.36 13.59
N THR A 4 10.28 -12.65 12.65
CA THR A 4 11.71 -12.80 12.30
C THR A 4 12.34 -11.42 12.31
N VAL A 5 13.48 -11.29 12.97
CA VAL A 5 14.27 -10.06 12.97
C VAL A 5 15.71 -10.39 12.64
N ILE A 6 16.30 -9.71 11.66
CA ILE A 6 17.71 -9.84 11.28
C ILE A 6 18.29 -8.41 11.22
N PRO A 7 18.97 -7.97 12.29
CA PRO A 7 19.38 -6.55 12.41
C PRO A 7 20.37 -6.10 11.34
N GLU A 8 21.33 -6.94 10.95
CA GLU A 8 22.35 -6.61 9.96
C GLU A 8 21.76 -6.25 8.59
N GLY A 9 20.73 -7.01 8.17
CA GLY A 9 20.01 -6.73 6.91
C GLY A 9 18.85 -5.77 7.07
N LYS A 10 18.63 -5.20 8.27
CA LYS A 10 17.44 -4.41 8.60
C LYS A 10 16.14 -5.11 8.16
N ILE A 11 16.04 -6.39 8.48
CA ILE A 11 14.91 -7.24 8.07
C ILE A 11 13.98 -7.45 9.25
N ILE A 12 12.69 -7.19 9.06
CA ILE A 12 11.62 -7.61 9.95
C ILE A 12 10.57 -8.37 9.15
N GLY A 13 10.19 -9.54 9.64
CA GLY A 13 9.14 -10.37 9.07
C GLY A 13 8.06 -10.67 10.09
N ILE A 14 6.79 -10.50 9.71
CA ILE A 14 5.62 -10.83 10.53
C ILE A 14 4.65 -11.69 9.70
N GLY A 15 4.28 -12.86 10.24
CA GLY A 15 3.27 -13.71 9.61
C GLY A 15 3.60 -14.23 8.21
N GLY A 16 4.88 -14.16 7.81
CA GLY A 16 5.35 -14.57 6.47
C GLY A 16 5.53 -13.42 5.49
N THR A 17 5.18 -12.21 5.84
CA THR A 17 5.53 -10.98 5.10
C THR A 17 6.84 -10.43 5.64
N PHE A 18 7.76 -10.03 4.77
CA PHE A 18 9.08 -9.52 5.13
C PHE A 18 9.31 -8.14 4.51
N PHE A 19 9.92 -7.25 5.29
CA PHE A 19 10.51 -6.00 4.80
C PHE A 19 12.02 -6.06 4.99
N GLU A 20 12.76 -5.65 3.98
CA GLU A 20 14.21 -5.50 3.95
C GLU A 20 14.55 -4.01 3.91
N ASP A 21 15.72 -3.63 4.39
CA ASP A 21 16.18 -2.23 4.46
C ASP A 21 15.16 -1.27 5.10
N ILE A 22 14.46 -1.74 6.14
CA ILE A 22 13.45 -0.92 6.80
C ILE A 22 14.04 0.40 7.30
N GLN A 23 13.23 1.47 7.24
CA GLN A 23 13.66 2.81 7.63
C GLN A 23 13.41 3.09 9.13
N GLN A 24 13.18 2.03 9.92
CA GLN A 24 13.00 2.12 11.37
C GLN A 24 14.34 2.03 12.10
N ASP A 25 14.42 2.64 13.28
CA ASP A 25 15.58 2.53 14.16
C ASP A 25 15.56 1.20 14.90
N LEU A 26 16.54 0.34 14.64
CA LEU A 26 16.70 -0.97 15.28
C LEU A 26 17.72 -0.94 16.42
N SER A 27 18.12 0.23 16.93
CA SER A 27 19.09 0.36 18.02
C SER A 27 18.63 -0.26 19.37
N TRP A 28 17.36 -0.60 19.48
CA TRP A 28 16.83 -1.34 20.62
C TRP A 28 17.25 -2.82 20.65
N ILE A 29 17.77 -3.35 19.53
CA ILE A 29 18.29 -4.71 19.45
C ILE A 29 19.77 -4.71 19.89
N PRO A 30 20.17 -5.60 20.83
CA PRO A 30 21.57 -5.71 21.22
C PRO A 30 22.48 -6.00 20.01
N SER A 31 23.64 -5.38 19.98
CA SER A 31 24.56 -5.43 18.83
C SER A 31 25.16 -6.79 18.52
N ASN A 32 25.12 -7.72 19.49
CA ASN A 32 25.58 -9.11 19.34
C ASN A 32 24.47 -10.06 18.87
N VAL A 33 23.24 -9.58 18.69
CA VAL A 33 22.15 -10.40 18.14
C VAL A 33 22.29 -10.50 16.62
N HIS A 34 22.38 -11.71 16.10
CA HIS A 34 22.37 -12.01 14.69
C HIS A 34 20.96 -12.12 14.13
N ALA A 35 20.13 -12.93 14.78
CA ALA A 35 18.74 -13.10 14.39
C ALA A 35 17.84 -13.42 15.58
N VAL A 36 16.56 -13.07 15.48
CA VAL A 36 15.51 -13.53 16.38
C VAL A 36 14.42 -14.19 15.57
N GLN A 37 14.05 -15.39 15.93
CA GLN A 37 12.97 -16.14 15.35
C GLN A 37 11.95 -16.50 16.42
N TRP A 38 10.72 -16.07 16.23
CA TRP A 38 9.63 -16.35 17.15
C TRP A 38 8.48 -17.05 16.45
N SER A 39 7.90 -18.04 17.09
CA SER A 39 6.69 -18.73 16.61
C SER A 39 5.74 -19.01 17.78
N ASP A 40 4.61 -18.38 17.76
CA ASP A 40 3.46 -18.53 18.67
C ASP A 40 3.78 -18.26 20.16
N SER A 41 4.53 -19.14 20.83
CA SER A 41 4.80 -19.08 22.28
C SER A 41 6.26 -19.28 22.66
N SER A 42 7.14 -19.45 21.68
CA SER A 42 8.58 -19.62 21.92
C SER A 42 9.38 -19.08 20.74
N GLY A 43 10.62 -18.74 21.00
CA GLY A 43 11.54 -18.28 19.98
C GLY A 43 12.96 -18.63 20.28
N GLU A 44 13.83 -18.28 19.37
CA GLU A 44 15.29 -18.46 19.46
C GLU A 44 15.97 -17.16 19.11
N ILE A 45 16.99 -16.80 19.91
CA ILE A 45 17.91 -15.72 19.63
C ILE A 45 19.24 -16.34 19.20
N GLU A 46 19.69 -15.94 18.03
CA GLU A 46 21.00 -16.29 17.49
C GLU A 46 21.96 -15.11 17.71
N TYR A 47 23.19 -15.40 18.15
CA TYR A 47 24.22 -14.41 18.42
C TYR A 47 25.36 -14.51 17.42
N ASN A 48 26.02 -13.36 17.12
CA ASN A 48 27.15 -13.27 16.20
C ASN A 48 28.55 -13.21 16.91
N ASP A 49 28.58 -13.27 18.23
CA ASP A 49 29.79 -13.14 19.04
C ASP A 49 30.30 -14.47 19.63
N GLY A 50 29.68 -15.59 19.23
CA GLY A 50 29.99 -16.91 19.74
C GLY A 50 29.24 -17.34 20.98
N THR A 51 28.34 -16.47 21.49
CA THR A 51 27.38 -16.83 22.53
C THR A 51 26.45 -17.94 22.02
N PRO A 52 26.17 -19.01 22.82
CA PRO A 52 25.19 -20.02 22.43
C PRO A 52 23.80 -19.42 22.21
N ASN A 53 23.07 -19.98 21.25
CA ASN A 53 21.69 -19.57 20.99
C ASN A 53 20.84 -19.71 22.25
N GLU A 54 19.89 -18.79 22.41
CA GLU A 54 19.00 -18.73 23.57
C GLU A 54 17.56 -19.03 23.16
N ILE A 55 16.91 -19.96 23.88
CA ILE A 55 15.49 -20.22 23.69
C ILE A 55 14.72 -19.30 24.63
N ILE A 56 13.79 -18.54 24.06
CA ILE A 56 12.95 -17.58 24.80
C ILE A 56 11.49 -18.02 24.80
N SER A 57 10.79 -17.79 25.91
CA SER A 57 9.35 -18.04 26.06
C SER A 57 8.54 -16.73 26.19
N ASP A 58 9.22 -15.60 26.10
CA ASP A 58 8.65 -14.24 26.08
C ASP A 58 9.44 -13.40 25.08
N LEU A 59 8.76 -12.61 24.28
CA LEU A 59 9.38 -11.73 23.30
C LEU A 59 10.19 -10.60 23.94
N GLY A 60 9.82 -10.15 25.14
CA GLY A 60 10.50 -9.05 25.80
C GLY A 60 10.64 -7.82 24.92
N ILE A 61 11.88 -7.33 24.74
CA ILE A 61 12.20 -6.18 23.90
C ILE A 61 11.86 -6.44 22.41
N TYR A 62 11.89 -7.67 21.97
CA TYR A 62 11.65 -8.03 20.55
C TYR A 62 10.17 -7.88 20.14
N ALA A 63 9.26 -7.64 21.09
CA ALA A 63 7.89 -7.24 20.78
C ALA A 63 7.83 -5.91 19.99
N GLN A 64 8.87 -5.06 20.11
CA GLN A 64 9.00 -3.83 19.32
C GLN A 64 8.99 -4.08 17.81
N ALA A 65 9.43 -5.25 17.36
CA ALA A 65 9.43 -5.62 15.94
C ALA A 65 8.04 -5.52 15.28
N GLN A 66 6.96 -5.79 16.03
CA GLN A 66 5.60 -5.61 15.53
C GLN A 66 5.31 -4.13 15.24
N THR A 67 5.67 -3.25 16.16
CA THR A 67 5.47 -1.80 15.99
C THR A 67 6.28 -1.27 14.81
N ASP A 68 7.53 -1.69 14.66
CA ASP A 68 8.39 -1.25 13.57
C ASP A 68 7.90 -1.76 12.21
N PHE A 69 7.40 -2.99 12.16
CA PHE A 69 6.77 -3.55 10.96
C PHE A 69 5.50 -2.77 10.56
N ASP A 70 4.65 -2.42 11.52
CA ASP A 70 3.44 -1.65 11.29
C ASP A 70 3.76 -0.23 10.80
N ASN A 71 4.77 0.42 11.41
CA ASN A 71 5.26 1.73 10.99
C ASN A 71 5.83 1.69 9.57
N GLU A 72 6.59 0.67 9.22
CA GLU A 72 7.13 0.50 7.87
C GLU A 72 6.02 0.27 6.83
N THR A 73 5.02 -0.52 7.18
CA THR A 73 3.82 -0.72 6.35
C THR A 73 3.13 0.62 6.05
N GLN A 74 2.94 1.45 7.08
CA GLN A 74 2.32 2.76 6.94
C GLN A 74 3.20 3.71 6.09
N ARG A 75 4.52 3.71 6.31
CA ARG A 75 5.47 4.51 5.53
C ARG A 75 5.41 4.17 4.04
N ILE A 76 5.40 2.88 3.70
CA ILE A 76 5.31 2.42 2.31
C ILE A 76 3.97 2.82 1.71
N ALA A 77 2.85 2.62 2.42
CA ALA A 77 1.53 3.02 1.95
C ALA A 77 1.44 4.53 1.69
N ALA A 78 1.98 5.34 2.59
CA ALA A 78 2.04 6.80 2.41
C ALA A 78 2.89 7.21 1.21
N ALA A 79 4.03 6.53 0.97
CA ALA A 79 4.87 6.80 -0.19
C ALA A 79 4.19 6.44 -1.51
N VAL A 80 3.47 5.32 -1.56
CA VAL A 80 2.67 4.91 -2.73
C VAL A 80 1.58 5.94 -3.01
N GLU A 81 0.86 6.38 -1.97
CA GLU A 81 -0.20 7.38 -2.11
C GLU A 81 0.35 8.75 -2.56
N ALA A 82 1.49 9.17 -2.01
CA ALA A 82 2.15 10.42 -2.42
C ALA A 82 2.64 10.42 -3.88
N ALA A 83 2.97 9.24 -4.41
CA ALA A 83 3.41 9.07 -5.80
C ALA A 83 2.23 8.95 -6.80
N ARG A 84 1.00 8.87 -6.32
CA ARG A 84 -0.19 8.65 -7.13
C ARG A 84 -0.57 9.89 -7.94
N ASP A 85 -0.69 9.75 -9.25
CA ASP A 85 -1.18 10.84 -10.12
C ASP A 85 -2.71 10.73 -10.33
N TYR A 86 -3.45 11.33 -9.42
CA TYR A 86 -4.92 11.40 -9.47
C TYR A 86 -5.47 12.06 -10.74
N TRP A 87 -4.74 13.03 -11.32
CA TRP A 87 -5.16 13.67 -12.56
C TRP A 87 -5.07 12.72 -13.75
N GLU A 88 -4.00 11.92 -13.81
CA GLU A 88 -3.85 10.91 -14.86
C GLU A 88 -4.92 9.83 -14.75
N GLU A 89 -5.18 9.34 -13.55
CA GLU A 89 -6.23 8.34 -13.27
C GLU A 89 -7.61 8.85 -13.68
N LEU A 90 -7.97 10.07 -13.30
CA LEU A 90 -9.25 10.69 -13.67
C LEU A 90 -9.39 10.79 -15.19
N ARG A 91 -8.36 11.30 -15.89
CA ARG A 91 -8.37 11.44 -17.35
C ARG A 91 -8.49 10.08 -18.06
N THR A 92 -7.76 9.08 -17.58
CA THR A 92 -7.78 7.72 -18.11
C THR A 92 -9.18 7.12 -18.00
N LYS A 93 -9.77 7.12 -16.82
CA LYS A 93 -11.12 6.61 -16.59
C LYS A 93 -12.18 7.39 -17.38
N ARG A 94 -12.11 8.73 -17.40
CA ARG A 94 -13.00 9.55 -18.20
C ARG A 94 -12.94 9.20 -19.69
N ASN A 95 -11.73 9.06 -20.24
CA ASN A 95 -11.54 8.72 -21.65
C ASN A 95 -12.09 7.32 -21.98
N GLN A 96 -11.93 6.35 -21.07
CA GLN A 96 -12.55 5.04 -21.21
C GLN A 96 -14.08 5.15 -21.28
N LEU A 97 -14.73 5.85 -20.34
CA LEU A 97 -16.19 6.04 -20.34
C LEU A 97 -16.70 6.77 -21.57
N LEU A 98 -15.93 7.71 -22.12
CA LEU A 98 -16.28 8.36 -23.39
C LEU A 98 -16.16 7.38 -24.56
N ALA A 99 -15.10 6.58 -24.62
CA ALA A 99 -14.88 5.60 -25.67
C ALA A 99 -15.97 4.50 -25.70
N GLU A 100 -16.44 4.06 -24.53
CA GLU A 100 -17.53 3.08 -24.39
C GLU A 100 -18.85 3.56 -25.01
N THR A 101 -19.00 4.86 -25.22
CA THR A 101 -20.21 5.49 -25.80
C THR A 101 -19.98 6.15 -27.17
N ASP A 102 -18.76 6.06 -27.74
CA ASP A 102 -18.43 6.73 -29.00
C ASP A 102 -19.20 6.18 -30.19
N TYR A 103 -19.54 4.88 -30.19
CA TYR A 103 -20.36 4.28 -31.24
C TYR A 103 -21.75 4.93 -31.37
N LEU A 104 -22.28 5.53 -30.30
CA LEU A 104 -23.57 6.25 -30.31
C LEU A 104 -23.48 7.60 -31.04
N ALA A 105 -22.29 8.09 -31.32
CA ALA A 105 -22.07 9.35 -32.06
C ALA A 105 -21.86 9.13 -33.57
N LEU A 106 -21.97 7.88 -34.05
CA LEU A 106 -21.87 7.56 -35.47
C LEU A 106 -23.10 8.09 -36.23
N VAL A 107 -22.92 8.34 -37.57
CA VAL A 107 -23.91 9.01 -38.41
C VAL A 107 -25.25 8.27 -38.47
N ASP A 108 -25.25 6.96 -38.34
CA ASP A 108 -26.39 6.04 -38.38
C ASP A 108 -26.95 5.70 -37.00
N SER A 109 -26.45 6.34 -35.95
CA SER A 109 -26.93 6.18 -34.58
C SER A 109 -27.60 7.47 -34.05
N THR A 110 -28.66 7.33 -33.25
CA THR A 110 -29.32 8.47 -32.62
C THR A 110 -28.86 8.64 -31.18
N LEU A 111 -28.02 9.65 -30.95
CA LEU A 111 -27.59 10.00 -29.60
C LEU A 111 -28.75 10.68 -28.83
N SER A 112 -29.24 10.06 -27.75
CA SER A 112 -30.30 10.64 -26.91
C SER A 112 -29.85 11.92 -26.21
N ALA A 113 -30.80 12.76 -25.78
CA ALA A 113 -30.52 13.98 -25.04
C ALA A 113 -29.80 13.68 -23.72
N ASP A 114 -30.21 12.64 -23.01
CA ASP A 114 -29.62 12.23 -21.73
C ASP A 114 -28.19 11.74 -21.93
N MET A 115 -27.92 10.97 -22.98
CA MET A 115 -26.55 10.53 -23.30
C MET A 115 -25.64 11.70 -23.69
N ARG A 116 -26.17 12.72 -24.40
CA ARG A 116 -25.40 13.96 -24.68
C ARG A 116 -25.03 14.67 -23.39
N THR A 117 -25.99 14.80 -22.46
CA THR A 117 -25.76 15.41 -21.16
C THR A 117 -24.72 14.66 -20.35
N TYR A 118 -24.80 13.34 -20.28
CA TYR A 118 -23.82 12.47 -19.62
C TYR A 118 -22.42 12.66 -20.21
N ARG A 119 -22.28 12.58 -21.54
CA ARG A 119 -21.00 12.75 -22.22
C ARG A 119 -20.42 14.16 -22.04
N GLN A 120 -21.28 15.19 -21.99
CA GLN A 120 -20.82 16.55 -21.70
C GLN A 120 -20.32 16.67 -20.25
N ALA A 121 -21.05 16.10 -19.29
CA ALA A 121 -20.62 16.07 -17.89
C ALA A 121 -19.27 15.35 -17.71
N LEU A 122 -19.01 14.27 -18.46
CA LEU A 122 -17.69 13.62 -18.47
C LEU A 122 -16.57 14.52 -19.00
N ARG A 123 -16.83 15.29 -20.06
CA ARG A 123 -15.84 16.23 -20.61
C ARG A 123 -15.53 17.37 -19.64
N ASP A 124 -16.53 17.85 -18.93
CA ASP A 124 -16.43 18.96 -18.00
C ASP A 124 -15.90 18.52 -16.62
N LEU A 125 -15.86 17.19 -16.34
CA LEU A 125 -15.47 16.64 -15.05
C LEU A 125 -14.12 17.19 -14.54
N PRO A 126 -13.04 17.27 -15.35
CA PRO A 126 -11.77 17.81 -14.85
C PRO A 126 -11.85 19.26 -14.39
N ALA A 127 -12.68 20.09 -15.06
CA ALA A 127 -12.84 21.50 -14.70
C ALA A 127 -13.72 21.70 -13.46
N ASN A 128 -14.62 20.76 -13.19
CA ASN A 128 -15.60 20.85 -12.12
C ASN A 128 -15.22 20.05 -10.87
N THR A 129 -14.11 19.29 -10.91
CA THR A 129 -13.64 18.48 -9.77
C THR A 129 -12.79 19.33 -8.83
N SER A 130 -13.25 19.53 -7.60
CA SER A 130 -12.53 20.22 -6.53
C SER A 130 -11.70 19.29 -5.66
N ASP A 131 -12.16 18.06 -5.45
CA ASP A 131 -11.42 16.98 -4.75
C ASP A 131 -11.03 15.90 -5.77
N ILE A 132 -9.78 15.99 -6.25
CA ILE A 132 -9.28 15.10 -7.30
C ILE A 132 -9.10 13.65 -6.83
N ALA A 133 -8.91 13.43 -5.53
CA ALA A 133 -8.79 12.10 -4.96
C ALA A 133 -10.16 11.38 -4.91
N ASN A 134 -11.25 12.15 -4.80
CA ASN A 134 -12.61 11.64 -4.70
C ASN A 134 -13.56 12.33 -5.71
N PRO A 135 -13.37 12.16 -7.03
CA PRO A 135 -14.18 12.83 -8.04
C PRO A 135 -15.62 12.29 -8.05
N VAL A 136 -16.58 13.17 -8.22
CA VAL A 136 -17.99 12.81 -8.37
C VAL A 136 -18.26 12.46 -9.84
N TRP A 137 -18.39 11.17 -10.13
CA TRP A 137 -18.61 10.69 -11.50
C TRP A 137 -20.07 10.87 -11.94
N PRO A 138 -20.31 11.34 -13.18
CA PRO A 138 -21.65 11.34 -13.76
C PRO A 138 -22.23 9.93 -13.86
N THR A 139 -23.54 9.80 -13.65
CA THR A 139 -24.24 8.51 -13.79
C THR A 139 -24.70 8.33 -15.24
N PRO A 140 -24.39 7.19 -15.89
CA PRO A 140 -24.85 6.91 -17.23
C PRO A 140 -26.38 6.78 -17.25
N PRO A 141 -27.06 7.30 -18.31
CA PRO A 141 -28.50 7.08 -18.47
C PRO A 141 -28.79 5.60 -18.74
N SER A 142 -29.99 5.16 -18.29
CA SER A 142 -30.51 3.78 -18.49
C SER A 142 -31.02 3.55 -19.91
#